data_7324f8460205c35c09e4111c6a99752e
#
_entry.id   7324f8460205c35c09e4111c6a99752e
#
_cell.length_a   1.000
_cell.length_b   1.000
_cell.length_c   1.000
_cell.angle_alpha   90.00
_cell.angle_beta   90.00
_cell.angle_gamma   90.00
#
_symmetry.space_group_name_H-M   'P 1'
#
loop_
_entity.id
_entity.type
_entity.pdbx_description
1 polymer ?
#
loop_
_entity_poly.entity_id
_entity_poly.type
_entity_poly.pdbx_seq_one_letter_code
_entity_poly.pdbx_strand_id
1 'polypeptide(L)'
;MTVLDAGVKTCGVDQGMPVPCEGTVREIVASEEHFQLHGYSEKKTVGERMLLIPGHCCSTVNLHDKIYLVDGDTVIDRIAVTARGVGR
;
A
#
# COMPACT_ATOMS: atom_id res chain seq x y z
N MET A 1 13.75 -12.39 -1.35
CA MET A 1 12.39 -11.95 -0.98
C MET A 1 12.46 -10.55 -0.38
N THR A 2 11.55 -9.68 -0.79
CA THR A 2 11.45 -8.32 -0.26
C THR A 2 10.24 -8.24 0.65
N VAL A 3 10.40 -7.73 1.86
CA VAL A 3 9.31 -7.61 2.84
C VAL A 3 9.02 -6.12 3.08
N LEU A 4 7.75 -5.75 2.97
CA LEU A 4 7.29 -4.38 3.18
C LEU A 4 6.60 -4.27 4.53
N ASP A 5 6.60 -3.07 5.11
CA ASP A 5 5.94 -2.75 6.37
C ASP A 5 4.46 -2.34 6.20
N ALA A 6 3.86 -2.76 5.11
CA ALA A 6 2.43 -2.60 4.83
C ALA A 6 1.81 -3.98 4.65
N GLY A 7 0.57 -4.14 5.02
CA GLY A 7 -0.17 -5.39 4.91
C GLY A 7 -1.66 -5.14 4.81
N VAL A 8 -2.47 -6.14 5.10
CA VAL A 8 -3.93 -6.04 4.95
C VAL A 8 -4.57 -5.04 5.92
N LYS A 9 -3.87 -4.65 6.98
CA LYS A 9 -4.35 -3.60 7.88
C LYS A 9 -4.26 -2.20 7.28
N THR A 10 -3.45 -2.01 6.24
CA THR A 10 -3.21 -0.70 5.62
C THR A 10 -3.59 -0.65 4.15
N CYS A 11 -3.84 -1.79 3.53
CA CYS A 11 -4.16 -1.88 2.10
C CYS A 11 -5.20 -2.96 1.86
N GLY A 12 -6.32 -2.59 1.24
CA GLY A 12 -7.37 -3.56 0.91
C GLY A 12 -6.93 -4.53 -0.16
N VAL A 13 -7.24 -5.81 0.03
CA VAL A 13 -6.85 -6.88 -0.91
C VAL A 13 -8.07 -7.62 -1.47
N ASP A 14 -9.27 -7.09 -1.24
CA ASP A 14 -10.54 -7.69 -1.64
C ASP A 14 -10.73 -7.79 -3.16
N GLN A 15 -10.08 -6.91 -3.92
CA GLN A 15 -10.13 -6.89 -5.39
C GLN A 15 -8.76 -7.21 -6.00
N GLY A 16 -7.87 -7.82 -5.23
CA GLY A 16 -6.53 -8.21 -5.65
C GLY A 16 -5.44 -7.56 -4.82
N MET A 17 -4.24 -8.06 -4.99
CA MET A 17 -3.07 -7.54 -4.30
C MET A 17 -2.64 -6.19 -4.88
N PRO A 18 -1.98 -5.33 -4.09
CA PRO A 18 -1.37 -4.14 -4.64
C PRO A 18 -0.24 -4.52 -5.59
N VAL A 19 0.11 -3.61 -6.48
CA VAL A 19 1.26 -3.80 -7.38
C VAL A 19 2.26 -2.68 -7.15
N PRO A 20 3.57 -2.97 -7.25
CA PRO A 20 4.58 -1.92 -7.14
C PRO A 20 4.51 -0.99 -8.35
N CYS A 21 4.73 0.30 -8.13
CA CYS A 21 4.77 1.29 -9.22
C CYS A 21 5.97 1.08 -10.13
N GLU A 22 7.05 0.53 -9.59
CA GLU A 22 8.27 0.20 -10.33
C GLU A 22 8.59 -1.27 -10.20
N GLY A 23 9.11 -1.86 -11.28
CA GLY A 23 9.51 -3.24 -11.29
C GLY A 23 8.35 -4.22 -11.42
N THR A 24 8.70 -5.50 -11.38
CA THR A 24 7.73 -6.61 -11.47
C THR A 24 7.92 -7.55 -10.30
N VAL A 25 6.85 -8.26 -9.96
CA VAL A 25 6.85 -9.23 -8.87
C VAL A 25 6.17 -10.51 -9.36
N ARG A 26 6.71 -11.67 -8.96
CA ARG A 26 6.12 -12.95 -9.33
C ARG A 26 4.91 -13.28 -8.46
N GLU A 27 5.00 -13.04 -7.16
CA GLU A 27 3.94 -13.36 -6.21
C GLU A 27 4.04 -12.43 -5.00
N ILE A 28 2.89 -12.00 -4.50
CA ILE A 28 2.82 -11.24 -3.25
C ILE A 28 2.03 -12.07 -2.24
N VAL A 29 2.63 -12.30 -1.09
CA VAL A 29 1.98 -12.97 0.05
C VAL A 29 1.65 -11.91 1.10
N ALA A 30 0.39 -11.83 1.48
CA ALA A 30 -0.09 -10.83 2.42
C ALA A 30 -0.23 -11.40 3.81
N SER A 31 0.22 -10.66 4.80
CA SER A 31 -0.15 -10.85 6.19
C SER A 31 -0.71 -9.55 6.73
N GLU A 32 -1.05 -9.49 8.02
CA GLU A 32 -1.74 -8.32 8.57
C GLU A 32 -0.93 -7.04 8.44
N GLU A 33 0.38 -7.10 8.64
CA GLU A 33 1.23 -5.92 8.69
C GLU A 33 2.38 -5.95 7.68
N HIS A 34 2.48 -7.01 6.89
CA HIS A 34 3.58 -7.16 5.93
C HIS A 34 3.09 -7.76 4.62
N PHE A 35 3.61 -7.22 3.53
CA PHE A 35 3.56 -7.88 2.22
C PHE A 35 4.93 -8.48 1.94
N GLN A 36 4.96 -9.72 1.49
CA GLN A 36 6.17 -10.39 1.02
C GLN A 36 6.15 -10.42 -0.50
N LEU A 37 7.14 -9.81 -1.10
CA LEU A 37 7.29 -9.77 -2.56
C LEU A 37 8.28 -10.85 -2.98
N HIS A 38 7.79 -11.86 -3.67
CA HIS A 38 8.61 -12.95 -4.20
C HIS A 38 8.93 -12.70 -5.68
N GLY A 39 10.21 -12.76 -6.02
CA GLY A 39 10.64 -12.52 -7.40
C GLY A 39 10.54 -11.06 -7.82
N TYR A 40 10.70 -10.13 -6.87
CA TYR A 40 10.70 -8.71 -7.20
C TYR A 40 11.95 -8.37 -8.01
N SER A 41 11.76 -7.62 -9.10
CA SER A 41 12.82 -7.34 -10.08
C SER A 41 13.83 -6.28 -9.62
N GLU A 42 13.49 -5.48 -8.62
CA GLU A 42 14.35 -4.40 -8.13
C GLU A 42 15.00 -4.77 -6.80
N LYS A 43 16.22 -4.29 -6.59
CA LYS A 43 16.90 -4.42 -5.30
C LYS A 43 16.55 -3.24 -4.43
N LYS A 44 16.08 -3.51 -3.21
CA LYS A 44 15.79 -2.49 -2.22
C LYS A 44 16.55 -2.80 -0.94
N THR A 45 17.05 -1.76 -0.29
CA THR A 45 17.68 -1.88 1.03
C THR A 45 16.68 -1.49 2.12
N VAL A 46 16.93 -1.93 3.33
CA VAL A 46 16.08 -1.59 4.48
C VAL A 46 16.03 -0.07 4.64
N GLY A 47 14.81 0.45 4.76
CA GLY A 47 14.58 1.90 4.89
C GLY A 47 14.24 2.61 3.59
N GLU A 48 14.43 1.97 2.43
CA GLU A 48 13.98 2.55 1.17
C GLU A 48 12.46 2.53 1.08
N ARG A 49 11.91 3.57 0.47
CA ARG A 49 10.47 3.66 0.23
C ARG A 49 10.09 2.96 -1.06
N MET A 50 8.90 2.40 -1.06
CA MET A 50 8.31 1.80 -2.26
C MET A 50 6.87 2.29 -2.40
N LEU A 51 6.49 2.67 -3.61
CA LEU A 51 5.13 3.06 -3.92
C LEU A 51 4.36 1.86 -4.46
N LEU A 52 3.16 1.66 -3.95
CA LEU A 52 2.26 0.59 -4.38
C LEU A 52 0.97 1.19 -4.90
N ILE A 53 0.41 0.54 -5.90
CA ILE A 53 -0.95 0.85 -6.39
C ILE A 53 -1.86 -0.22 -5.79
N PRO A 54 -2.83 0.14 -4.94
CA PRO A 54 -3.73 -0.84 -4.35
C PRO A 54 -4.64 -1.46 -5.39
N GLY A 55 -5.05 -2.71 -5.16
CA GLY A 55 -6.02 -3.38 -6.02
C GLY A 55 -7.41 -2.78 -5.92
N HIS A 56 -7.74 -2.17 -4.80
CA HIS A 56 -9.03 -1.52 -4.57
C HIS A 56 -8.84 -0.27 -3.71
N CYS A 57 -9.13 0.88 -4.29
CA CYS A 57 -8.96 2.17 -3.63
C CYS A 57 -9.92 2.33 -2.44
N CYS A 58 -11.20 2.00 -2.59
CA CYS A 58 -12.21 2.22 -1.56
C CYS A 58 -11.91 1.47 -0.27
N SER A 59 -11.58 0.20 -0.36
CA SER A 59 -11.26 -0.61 0.82
C SER A 59 -9.94 -0.19 1.47
N THR A 60 -9.00 0.31 0.68
CA THR A 60 -7.72 0.82 1.20
C THR A 60 -7.94 2.13 1.97
N VAL A 61 -8.63 3.08 1.37
CA VAL A 61 -8.91 4.38 2.00
C VAL A 61 -9.68 4.22 3.30
N ASN A 62 -10.62 3.27 3.34
CA ASN A 62 -11.46 3.00 4.51
C ASN A 62 -10.66 2.51 5.73
N LEU A 63 -9.42 2.08 5.55
CA LEU A 63 -8.54 1.63 6.64
C LEU A 63 -7.82 2.79 7.32
N HIS A 64 -7.86 3.98 6.76
CA HIS A 64 -7.10 5.13 7.24
C HIS A 64 -8.02 6.25 7.72
N ASP A 65 -7.57 7.04 8.69
CA ASP A 65 -8.32 8.18 9.18
C ASP A 65 -8.00 9.47 8.42
N LYS A 66 -6.91 9.49 7.66
CA LYS A 66 -6.53 10.65 6.83
C LYS A 66 -5.71 10.21 5.63
N ILE A 67 -5.71 11.05 4.60
CA ILE A 67 -4.93 10.88 3.37
C ILE A 67 -4.06 12.11 3.20
N TYR A 68 -2.83 11.91 2.77
CA TYR A 68 -1.91 12.99 2.44
C TYR A 68 -1.81 13.10 0.92
N LEU A 69 -1.98 14.33 0.41
CA LEU A 69 -1.71 14.62 -0.99
C LEU A 69 -0.27 15.07 -1.09
N VAL A 70 0.47 14.44 -1.99
CA VAL A 70 1.91 14.64 -2.13
C VAL A 70 2.23 15.04 -3.56
N ASP A 71 3.07 16.07 -3.71
CA ASP A 71 3.64 16.48 -4.99
C ASP A 71 5.16 16.31 -4.89
N GLY A 72 5.70 15.30 -5.58
CA GLY A 72 7.08 14.89 -5.39
C GLY A 72 7.35 14.48 -3.95
N ASP A 73 8.23 15.21 -3.26
CA ASP A 73 8.55 14.96 -1.86
C ASP A 73 7.82 15.91 -0.90
N THR A 74 6.89 16.72 -1.41
CA THR A 74 6.20 17.74 -0.64
C THR A 74 4.77 17.32 -0.36
N VAL A 75 4.39 17.34 0.93
CA VAL A 75 2.98 17.14 1.33
C VAL A 75 2.26 18.46 1.12
N ILE A 76 1.29 18.47 0.19
CA ILE A 76 0.54 19.70 -0.16
C ILE A 76 -0.79 19.82 0.55
N ASP A 77 -1.34 18.71 1.04
CA ASP A 77 -2.61 18.72 1.77
C ASP A 77 -2.77 17.45 2.60
N ARG A 78 -3.71 17.52 3.53
CA ARG A 78 -4.11 16.40 4.38
C ARG A 78 -5.63 16.41 4.47
N ILE A 79 -6.26 15.29 4.10
CA ILE A 79 -7.71 15.16 4.02
C ILE A 79 -8.16 14.09 5.02
N ALA A 80 -9.14 14.43 5.85
CA ALA A 80 -9.74 13.46 6.77
C ALA A 80 -10.66 12.50 6.00
N VAL A 81 -10.59 11.21 6.33
CA VAL A 81 -11.48 10.19 5.78
C VAL A 81 -12.71 10.12 6.68
N THR A 82 -13.69 10.99 6.42
CA THR A 82 -14.85 11.16 7.29
C THR A 82 -15.82 9.99 7.22
N ALA A 83 -15.88 9.30 6.09
CA ALA A 83 -16.81 8.19 5.87
C ALA A 83 -16.20 6.81 6.19
N ARG A 84 -15.01 6.77 6.78
CA ARG A 84 -14.37 5.49 7.09
C ARG A 84 -15.17 4.72 8.14
N GLY A 85 -15.17 3.41 7.98
CA GLY A 85 -15.90 2.53 8.89
C GLY A 85 -17.35 2.29 8.49
N VAL A 86 -17.89 3.07 7.55
CA VAL A 86 -19.24 2.88 7.05
C VAL A 86 -19.29 1.57 6.24
N GLY A 87 -20.19 0.68 6.62
CA GLY A 87 -20.36 -0.60 5.91
C GLY A 87 -19.33 -1.69 6.27
N ARG A 88 -18.48 -1.44 7.25
CA ARG A 88 -17.54 -2.46 7.73
C ARG A 88 -18.20 -3.48 8.63
#